data_2c262fc851719a9e7dfc93a86415e6c8
#
_entry.id   2c262fc851719a9e7dfc93a86415e6c8
#
_cell.length_a   1.000
_cell.length_b   1.000
_cell.length_c   1.000
_cell.angle_alpha   90.00
_cell.angle_beta   90.00
_cell.angle_gamma   90.00
#
_symmetry.space_group_name_H-M   'P 1'
#
loop_
_entity.id
_entity.type
_entity.pdbx_description
1 polymer ?
#
loop_
_entity_poly.entity_id
_entity_poly.type
_entity_poly.pdbx_seq_one_letter_code
_entity_poly.pdbx_strand_id
1 'polypeptide(L)'
;MAKLSNDTNQLEASAARPQRMLLFLAAVVVGTLFAAVYLPAWKPALVASIVGDAPKAYWFLSRGSALVAFGLLWLSMAYGVIITNKMARVWPGGPTAFDLHEYVSILGIAFALFHGFILLGDRFINFRIAQIIIPFTTVDYKPLWVGLGQLAIYLWVIIMASFYIRSSIGGKSWRWVHYLSYLVFGMALAHGLAAGTDSAAPWAAGMYWGSAASLLFLLIYRISIKVFPQTA
;
A
#
# COMPACT_ATOMS: atom_id res chain seq x y z
N MET A 1 -17.74 -30.48 1.63
CA MET A 1 -16.28 -30.37 1.42
C MET A 1 -15.91 -30.09 -0.03
N ALA A 2 -16.45 -30.79 -1.04
CA ALA A 2 -16.10 -30.56 -2.46
C ALA A 2 -16.38 -29.13 -2.99
N LYS A 3 -17.45 -28.46 -2.55
CA LYS A 3 -17.78 -27.09 -2.98
C LYS A 3 -16.79 -26.04 -2.46
N LEU A 4 -16.29 -26.21 -1.22
CA LEU A 4 -15.25 -25.34 -0.63
C LEU A 4 -13.89 -25.51 -1.31
N SER A 5 -13.57 -26.73 -1.75
CA SER A 5 -12.34 -27.04 -2.50
C SER A 5 -12.39 -26.44 -3.92
N ASN A 6 -13.56 -26.42 -4.57
CA ASN A 6 -13.71 -25.83 -5.89
C ASN A 6 -13.62 -24.29 -5.87
N ASP A 7 -14.18 -23.64 -4.82
CA ASP A 7 -14.10 -22.19 -4.65
C ASP A 7 -12.65 -21.74 -4.35
N THR A 8 -11.89 -22.51 -3.58
CA THR A 8 -10.46 -22.19 -3.34
C THR A 8 -9.61 -22.37 -4.59
N ASN A 9 -9.85 -23.40 -5.38
CA ASN A 9 -9.14 -23.63 -6.65
C ASN A 9 -9.44 -22.56 -7.69
N GLN A 10 -10.67 -22.03 -7.74
CA GLN A 10 -11.04 -20.92 -8.62
C GLN A 10 -10.37 -19.60 -8.19
N LEU A 11 -10.30 -19.33 -6.88
CA LEU A 11 -9.58 -18.16 -6.35
C LEU A 11 -8.07 -18.24 -6.61
N GLU A 12 -7.50 -19.45 -6.59
CA GLU A 12 -6.08 -19.66 -6.95
C GLU A 12 -5.81 -19.49 -8.44
N ALA A 13 -6.75 -19.84 -9.29
CA ALA A 13 -6.63 -19.69 -10.74
C ALA A 13 -6.76 -18.22 -11.20
N SER A 14 -7.46 -17.37 -10.42
CA SER A 14 -7.62 -15.94 -10.73
C SER A 14 -6.47 -15.08 -10.21
N ALA A 15 -5.72 -15.55 -9.21
CA ALA A 15 -4.62 -14.79 -8.63
C ALA A 15 -3.53 -14.44 -9.67
N ALA A 16 -3.05 -13.21 -9.66
CA ALA A 16 -1.97 -12.78 -10.52
C ALA A 16 -0.75 -13.68 -10.32
N ARG A 17 -0.14 -14.16 -11.41
CA ARG A 17 1.06 -14.98 -11.32
C ARG A 17 2.17 -14.18 -10.63
N PRO A 18 2.85 -14.73 -9.59
CA PRO A 18 3.83 -13.98 -8.80
C PRO A 18 4.95 -13.39 -9.66
N GLN A 19 5.33 -14.06 -10.74
CA GLN A 19 6.31 -13.57 -11.70
C GLN A 19 5.86 -12.27 -12.39
N ARG A 20 4.59 -12.18 -12.83
CA ARG A 20 4.05 -10.98 -13.47
C ARG A 20 3.99 -9.81 -12.50
N MET A 21 3.59 -10.08 -11.26
CA MET A 21 3.57 -9.07 -10.20
C MET A 21 4.98 -8.55 -9.91
N LEU A 22 5.96 -9.44 -9.73
CA LEU A 22 7.35 -9.06 -9.49
C LEU A 22 7.93 -8.25 -10.64
N LEU A 23 7.65 -8.64 -11.89
CA LEU A 23 8.06 -7.89 -13.09
C LEU A 23 7.42 -6.51 -13.13
N PHE A 24 6.14 -6.39 -12.79
CA PHE A 24 5.44 -5.11 -12.71
C PHE A 24 6.05 -4.19 -11.64
N LEU A 25 6.26 -4.69 -10.42
CA LEU A 25 6.88 -3.90 -9.34
C LEU A 25 8.34 -3.52 -9.66
N ALA A 26 9.10 -4.44 -10.25
CA ALA A 26 10.45 -4.15 -10.72
C ALA A 26 10.45 -3.07 -11.81
N ALA A 27 9.53 -3.12 -12.77
CA ALA A 27 9.38 -2.10 -13.80
C ALA A 27 9.02 -0.72 -13.20
N VAL A 28 8.18 -0.68 -12.16
CA VAL A 28 7.86 0.56 -11.42
C VAL A 28 9.12 1.14 -10.77
N VAL A 29 9.91 0.31 -10.07
CA VAL A 29 11.15 0.77 -9.43
C VAL A 29 12.16 1.26 -10.48
N VAL A 30 12.41 0.46 -11.51
CA VAL A 30 13.37 0.81 -12.58
C VAL A 30 12.93 2.07 -13.32
N GLY A 31 11.64 2.17 -13.68
CA GLY A 31 11.08 3.34 -14.36
C GLY A 31 11.17 4.61 -13.50
N THR A 32 10.92 4.48 -12.19
CA THR A 32 11.04 5.60 -11.25
C THR A 32 12.48 6.04 -11.09
N LEU A 33 13.42 5.10 -10.93
CA LEU A 33 14.86 5.42 -10.85
C LEU A 33 15.36 6.09 -12.14
N PHE A 34 14.91 5.60 -13.30
CA PHE A 34 15.21 6.23 -14.57
C PHE A 34 14.70 7.67 -14.62
N ALA A 35 13.44 7.90 -14.26
CA ALA A 35 12.82 9.23 -14.27
C ALA A 35 13.45 10.20 -13.24
N ALA A 36 13.79 9.70 -12.06
CA ALA A 36 14.29 10.54 -10.96
C ALA A 36 15.79 10.86 -11.05
N VAL A 37 16.58 9.91 -11.54
CA VAL A 37 18.05 9.99 -11.47
C VAL A 37 18.68 10.07 -12.86
N TYR A 38 18.38 9.10 -13.72
CA TYR A 38 19.06 8.98 -15.02
C TYR A 38 18.61 10.02 -16.03
N LEU A 39 17.29 10.22 -16.21
CA LEU A 39 16.76 11.15 -17.21
C LEU A 39 17.16 12.60 -16.97
N PRO A 40 17.17 13.15 -15.73
CA PRO A 40 17.66 14.51 -15.47
C PRO A 40 19.15 14.70 -15.79
N ALA A 41 19.95 13.67 -15.59
CA ALA A 41 21.39 13.71 -15.90
C ALA A 41 21.64 13.61 -17.43
N TRP A 42 20.85 12.79 -18.14
CA TRP A 42 21.06 12.52 -19.57
C TRP A 42 20.39 13.56 -20.48
N LYS A 43 19.18 14.01 -20.13
CA LYS A 43 18.37 14.97 -20.94
C LYS A 43 17.78 16.07 -20.06
N PRO A 44 18.65 16.95 -19.50
CA PRO A 44 18.18 17.98 -18.57
C PRO A 44 17.16 18.95 -19.20
N ALA A 45 17.32 19.30 -20.48
CA ALA A 45 16.38 20.16 -21.19
C ALA A 45 14.99 19.53 -21.34
N LEU A 46 14.91 18.20 -21.57
CA LEU A 46 13.64 17.49 -21.64
C LEU A 46 12.94 17.49 -20.28
N VAL A 47 13.71 17.23 -19.22
CA VAL A 47 13.16 17.26 -17.85
C VAL A 47 12.67 18.66 -17.50
N ALA A 48 13.43 19.69 -17.78
CA ALA A 48 13.02 21.07 -17.57
C ALA A 48 11.74 21.43 -18.36
N SER A 49 11.59 20.89 -19.58
CA SER A 49 10.37 21.06 -20.40
C SER A 49 9.14 20.37 -19.80
N ILE A 50 9.31 19.19 -19.15
CA ILE A 50 8.20 18.42 -18.55
C ILE A 50 7.84 18.95 -17.16
N VAL A 51 8.86 19.21 -16.34
CA VAL A 51 8.72 19.60 -14.94
C VAL A 51 8.52 21.11 -14.80
N GLY A 52 8.94 21.89 -15.81
CA GLY A 52 8.95 23.35 -15.76
C GLY A 52 9.94 23.89 -14.70
N ASP A 53 9.74 25.14 -14.33
CA ASP A 53 10.54 25.81 -13.30
C ASP A 53 10.09 25.49 -11.86
N ALA A 54 9.25 24.46 -11.66
CA ALA A 54 8.77 24.06 -10.34
C ALA A 54 9.90 23.42 -9.52
N PRO A 55 10.50 24.12 -8.54
CA PRO A 55 11.69 23.66 -7.84
C PRO A 55 11.43 22.40 -6.99
N LYS A 56 10.14 22.05 -6.76
CA LYS A 56 9.70 20.95 -5.90
C LYS A 56 8.82 19.92 -6.63
N ALA A 57 8.96 19.78 -7.96
CA ALA A 57 8.10 18.87 -8.72
C ALA A 57 8.19 17.41 -8.24
N TYR A 58 9.39 16.92 -7.97
CA TYR A 58 9.58 15.56 -7.43
C TYR A 58 8.96 15.38 -6.05
N TRP A 59 9.02 16.41 -5.22
CA TRP A 59 8.34 16.44 -3.93
C TRP A 59 6.81 16.36 -4.09
N PHE A 60 6.23 17.09 -5.04
CA PHE A 60 4.79 17.03 -5.32
C PHE A 60 4.37 15.68 -5.89
N LEU A 61 5.17 15.07 -6.78
CA LEU A 61 4.92 13.72 -7.28
C LEU A 61 4.94 12.68 -6.16
N SER A 62 5.92 12.78 -5.26
CA SER A 62 5.99 11.93 -4.07
C SER A 62 4.75 12.10 -3.18
N ARG A 63 4.33 13.32 -2.89
CA ARG A 63 3.14 13.59 -2.08
C ARG A 63 1.86 13.04 -2.71
N GLY A 64 1.63 13.33 -3.99
CA GLY A 64 0.46 12.83 -4.72
C GLY A 64 0.40 11.31 -4.73
N SER A 65 1.51 10.66 -5.04
CA SER A 65 1.59 9.18 -5.04
C SER A 65 1.43 8.57 -3.65
N ALA A 66 1.89 9.25 -2.59
CA ALA A 66 1.67 8.81 -1.21
C ALA A 66 0.18 8.77 -0.84
N LEU A 67 -0.57 9.81 -1.21
CA LEU A 67 -2.01 9.89 -0.96
C LEU A 67 -2.77 8.77 -1.70
N VAL A 68 -2.38 8.52 -2.96
CA VAL A 68 -2.94 7.41 -3.75
C VAL A 68 -2.60 6.06 -3.11
N ALA A 69 -1.34 5.85 -2.71
CA ALA A 69 -0.90 4.62 -2.04
C ALA A 69 -1.69 4.37 -0.74
N PHE A 70 -1.87 5.42 0.08
CA PHE A 70 -2.64 5.32 1.32
C PHE A 70 -4.12 5.02 1.07
N GLY A 71 -4.74 5.66 0.08
CA GLY A 71 -6.12 5.37 -0.33
C GLY A 71 -6.30 3.94 -0.81
N LEU A 72 -5.36 3.42 -1.59
CA LEU A 72 -5.35 2.03 -2.07
C LEU A 72 -5.12 1.03 -0.92
N LEU A 73 -4.26 1.35 0.05
CA LEU A 73 -4.08 0.55 1.26
C LEU A 73 -5.39 0.48 2.05
N TRP A 74 -6.05 1.63 2.26
CA TRP A 74 -7.36 1.67 2.92
C TRP A 74 -8.41 0.83 2.18
N LEU A 75 -8.51 0.95 0.85
CA LEU A 75 -9.43 0.13 0.05
C LEU A 75 -9.11 -1.37 0.18
N SER A 76 -7.83 -1.74 0.14
CA SER A 76 -7.39 -3.12 0.35
C SER A 76 -7.85 -3.64 1.71
N MET A 77 -7.64 -2.88 2.77
CA MET A 77 -8.10 -3.23 4.12
C MET A 77 -9.63 -3.37 4.19
N ALA A 78 -10.37 -2.45 3.59
CA ALA A 78 -11.83 -2.47 3.54
C ALA A 78 -12.33 -3.74 2.82
N TYR A 79 -11.80 -4.04 1.62
CA TYR A 79 -12.15 -5.28 0.90
C TYR A 79 -11.81 -6.53 1.71
N GLY A 80 -10.64 -6.59 2.37
CA GLY A 80 -10.25 -7.70 3.22
C GLY A 80 -11.26 -7.96 4.35
N VAL A 81 -11.76 -6.91 4.99
CA VAL A 81 -12.79 -7.03 6.05
C VAL A 81 -14.15 -7.41 5.46
N ILE A 82 -14.56 -6.81 4.33
CA ILE A 82 -15.82 -7.10 3.63
C ILE A 82 -15.88 -8.58 3.17
N ILE A 83 -14.78 -9.11 2.62
CA ILE A 83 -14.66 -10.52 2.23
C ILE A 83 -14.83 -11.41 3.47
N THR A 84 -14.13 -11.09 4.55
CA THR A 84 -14.16 -11.90 5.77
C THR A 84 -15.53 -11.88 6.46
N ASN A 85 -16.25 -10.79 6.39
CA ASN A 85 -17.60 -10.63 6.95
C ASN A 85 -18.70 -11.23 6.05
N LYS A 86 -18.33 -11.83 4.90
CA LYS A 86 -19.25 -12.35 3.89
C LYS A 86 -20.16 -11.29 3.25
N MET A 87 -19.95 -10.01 3.52
CA MET A 87 -20.68 -8.89 2.92
C MET A 87 -20.46 -8.84 1.39
N ALA A 88 -19.28 -9.25 0.95
CA ALA A 88 -18.96 -9.40 -0.47
C ALA A 88 -19.91 -10.32 -1.25
N ARG A 89 -20.69 -11.18 -0.58
CA ARG A 89 -21.70 -12.04 -1.23
C ARG A 89 -22.86 -11.23 -1.78
N VAL A 90 -23.15 -10.06 -1.17
CA VAL A 90 -24.23 -9.17 -1.62
C VAL A 90 -23.74 -8.30 -2.77
N TRP A 91 -22.56 -7.71 -2.62
CA TRP A 91 -21.92 -6.86 -3.61
C TRP A 91 -20.43 -6.71 -3.31
N PRO A 92 -19.55 -6.79 -4.30
CA PRO A 92 -19.72 -7.02 -5.74
C PRO A 92 -19.71 -8.50 -6.12
N GLY A 93 -19.78 -9.42 -5.18
CA GLY A 93 -19.57 -10.86 -5.30
C GLY A 93 -18.20 -11.28 -4.73
N GLY A 94 -18.13 -12.51 -4.20
CA GLY A 94 -16.92 -12.99 -3.53
C GLY A 94 -15.67 -13.00 -4.42
N PRO A 95 -15.71 -13.59 -5.64
CA PRO A 95 -14.57 -13.59 -6.55
C PRO A 95 -14.12 -12.16 -6.92
N THR A 96 -15.07 -11.31 -7.33
CA THR A 96 -14.76 -9.92 -7.71
C THR A 96 -14.15 -9.12 -6.56
N ALA A 97 -14.64 -9.29 -5.33
CA ALA A 97 -14.08 -8.63 -4.16
C ALA A 97 -12.64 -9.08 -3.87
N PHE A 98 -12.34 -10.38 -4.11
CA PHE A 98 -11.00 -10.92 -3.97
C PHE A 98 -10.05 -10.32 -5.03
N ASP A 99 -10.47 -10.30 -6.29
CA ASP A 99 -9.69 -9.73 -7.39
C ASP A 99 -9.41 -8.23 -7.17
N LEU A 100 -10.43 -7.48 -6.70
CA LEU A 100 -10.26 -6.08 -6.34
C LEU A 100 -9.30 -5.90 -5.16
N HIS A 101 -9.40 -6.73 -4.11
CA HIS A 101 -8.46 -6.71 -2.98
C HIS A 101 -7.02 -6.96 -3.44
N GLU A 102 -6.79 -7.95 -4.30
CA GLU A 102 -5.46 -8.24 -4.86
C GLU A 102 -4.96 -7.07 -5.70
N TYR A 103 -5.78 -6.59 -6.65
CA TYR A 103 -5.41 -5.51 -7.56
C TYR A 103 -5.05 -4.21 -6.83
N VAL A 104 -5.90 -3.75 -5.90
CA VAL A 104 -5.63 -2.51 -5.16
C VAL A 104 -4.43 -2.66 -4.22
N SER A 105 -4.15 -3.88 -3.72
CA SER A 105 -2.97 -4.15 -2.90
C SER A 105 -1.68 -4.02 -3.72
N ILE A 106 -1.62 -4.63 -4.90
CA ILE A 106 -0.46 -4.57 -5.79
C ILE A 106 -0.24 -3.13 -6.27
N LEU A 107 -1.31 -2.45 -6.69
CA LEU A 107 -1.25 -1.07 -7.16
C LEU A 107 -0.83 -0.12 -6.02
N GLY A 108 -1.32 -0.34 -4.80
CA GLY A 108 -0.93 0.43 -3.62
C GLY A 108 0.56 0.31 -3.32
N ILE A 109 1.13 -0.90 -3.38
CA ILE A 109 2.57 -1.12 -3.24
C ILE A 109 3.35 -0.42 -4.36
N ALA A 110 2.87 -0.48 -5.61
CA ALA A 110 3.51 0.20 -6.72
C ALA A 110 3.59 1.72 -6.50
N PHE A 111 2.49 2.34 -6.06
CA PHE A 111 2.48 3.77 -5.71
C PHE A 111 3.34 4.10 -4.49
N ALA A 112 3.41 3.22 -3.48
CA ALA A 112 4.28 3.40 -2.33
C ALA A 112 5.77 3.31 -2.71
N LEU A 113 6.14 2.39 -3.60
CA LEU A 113 7.49 2.32 -4.17
C LEU A 113 7.82 3.56 -4.99
N PHE A 114 6.90 3.98 -5.86
CA PHE A 114 7.06 5.23 -6.63
C PHE A 114 7.24 6.43 -5.69
N HIS A 115 6.40 6.56 -4.65
CA HIS A 115 6.49 7.60 -3.64
C HIS A 115 7.89 7.72 -3.03
N GLY A 116 8.48 6.60 -2.62
CA GLY A 116 9.81 6.60 -2.01
C GLY A 116 10.90 6.91 -3.03
N PHE A 117 10.94 6.18 -4.16
CA PHE A 117 12.03 6.30 -5.12
C PHE A 117 12.03 7.61 -5.91
N ILE A 118 10.88 8.23 -6.16
CA ILE A 118 10.81 9.51 -6.88
C ILE A 118 11.49 10.64 -6.10
N LEU A 119 11.61 10.53 -4.77
CA LEU A 119 12.34 11.49 -3.93
C LEU A 119 13.82 11.58 -4.25
N LEU A 120 14.41 10.60 -4.92
CA LEU A 120 15.79 10.66 -5.39
C LEU A 120 16.03 11.77 -6.43
N GLY A 121 14.98 12.24 -7.09
CA GLY A 121 15.02 13.41 -7.99
C GLY A 121 14.88 14.75 -7.27
N ASP A 122 14.46 14.74 -6.01
CA ASP A 122 14.26 15.98 -5.24
C ASP A 122 15.60 16.56 -4.79
N ARG A 123 15.84 17.81 -5.20
CA ARG A 123 17.06 18.54 -4.85
C ARG A 123 16.91 19.44 -3.63
N PHE A 124 15.72 19.50 -3.05
CA PHE A 124 15.47 20.36 -1.88
C PHE A 124 15.92 19.67 -0.59
N ILE A 125 15.48 18.42 -0.35
CA ILE A 125 15.93 17.60 0.79
C ILE A 125 17.16 16.76 0.39
N ASN A 126 17.29 16.43 -0.90
CA ASN A 126 18.41 15.68 -1.48
C ASN A 126 18.58 14.29 -0.85
N PHE A 127 17.52 13.50 -0.84
CA PHE A 127 17.54 12.13 -0.34
C PHE A 127 18.56 11.26 -1.08
N ARG A 128 19.30 10.46 -0.31
CA ARG A 128 20.20 9.42 -0.84
C ARG A 128 19.48 8.08 -0.88
N ILE A 129 19.91 7.19 -1.79
CA ILE A 129 19.30 5.86 -1.91
C ILE A 129 19.33 5.08 -0.59
N ALA A 130 20.39 5.19 0.19
CA ALA A 130 20.47 4.58 1.52
C ALA A 130 19.36 5.07 2.46
N GLN A 131 19.02 6.36 2.40
CA GLN A 131 17.94 6.95 3.21
C GLN A 131 16.53 6.53 2.75
N ILE A 132 16.38 6.09 1.50
CA ILE A 132 15.13 5.53 1.00
C ILE A 132 15.00 4.05 1.39
N ILE A 133 16.11 3.30 1.39
CA ILE A 133 16.07 1.85 1.62
C ILE A 133 16.25 1.50 3.09
N ILE A 134 17.16 2.17 3.82
CA ILE A 134 17.45 1.79 5.22
C ILE A 134 16.59 2.62 6.17
N PRO A 135 15.73 1.98 6.98
CA PRO A 135 14.86 2.69 7.92
C PRO A 135 15.65 3.52 8.92
N PHE A 136 15.10 4.69 9.28
CA PHE A 136 15.63 5.60 10.30
C PHE A 136 16.99 6.27 9.99
N THR A 137 17.50 6.13 8.76
CA THR A 137 18.79 6.78 8.36
C THR A 137 18.62 8.20 7.85
N THR A 138 17.39 8.67 7.66
CA THR A 138 17.08 10.05 7.28
C THR A 138 17.41 10.95 8.47
N VAL A 139 18.22 12.01 8.28
CA VAL A 139 18.59 12.96 9.35
C VAL A 139 17.90 14.30 9.17
N ASP A 140 17.64 14.70 7.92
CA ASP A 140 17.20 16.05 7.57
C ASP A 140 15.67 16.21 7.58
N TYR A 141 14.92 15.09 7.58
CA TYR A 141 13.45 15.12 7.51
C TYR A 141 12.80 14.01 8.34
N LYS A 142 12.28 14.36 9.53
CA LYS A 142 11.41 13.54 10.41
C LYS A 142 11.80 12.05 10.48
N PRO A 143 12.99 11.69 10.98
CA PRO A 143 13.58 10.35 10.88
C PRO A 143 12.67 9.21 11.34
N LEU A 144 12.03 9.37 12.51
CA LEU A 144 11.13 8.38 13.09
C LEU A 144 9.95 8.07 12.17
N TRP A 145 9.30 9.13 11.68
CA TRP A 145 8.08 8.99 10.88
C TRP A 145 8.36 8.46 9.48
N VAL A 146 9.46 8.89 8.87
CA VAL A 146 9.93 8.33 7.59
C VAL A 146 10.29 6.86 7.77
N GLY A 147 11.03 6.50 8.83
CA GLY A 147 11.37 5.11 9.15
C GLY A 147 10.15 4.22 9.36
N LEU A 148 9.09 4.72 9.98
CA LEU A 148 7.82 3.98 10.11
C LEU A 148 7.17 3.71 8.75
N GLY A 149 7.19 4.68 7.82
CA GLY A 149 6.71 4.48 6.45
C GLY A 149 7.51 3.40 5.71
N GLN A 150 8.83 3.38 5.88
CA GLN A 150 9.70 2.36 5.30
C GLN A 150 9.43 0.96 5.87
N LEU A 151 9.24 0.85 7.18
CA LEU A 151 8.86 -0.43 7.80
C LEU A 151 7.47 -0.88 7.32
N ALA A 152 6.54 0.05 7.15
CA ALA A 152 5.21 -0.26 6.64
C ALA A 152 5.25 -0.89 5.24
N ILE A 153 6.00 -0.33 4.30
CA ILE A 153 6.12 -0.89 2.94
C ILE A 153 6.80 -2.25 2.95
N TYR A 154 7.85 -2.46 3.75
CA TYR A 154 8.51 -3.75 3.86
C TYR A 154 7.57 -4.82 4.40
N LEU A 155 6.84 -4.51 5.45
CA LEU A 155 5.88 -5.43 6.03
C LEU A 155 4.73 -5.71 5.05
N TRP A 156 4.27 -4.70 4.30
CA TRP A 156 3.24 -4.88 3.28
C TRP A 156 3.69 -5.83 2.17
N VAL A 157 4.91 -5.68 1.67
CA VAL A 157 5.50 -6.60 0.68
C VAL A 157 5.62 -8.02 1.23
N ILE A 158 6.03 -8.19 2.49
CA ILE A 158 6.12 -9.51 3.14
C ILE A 158 4.73 -10.15 3.25
N ILE A 159 3.71 -9.40 3.67
CA ILE A 159 2.33 -9.90 3.76
C ILE A 159 1.83 -10.34 2.39
N MET A 160 2.05 -9.54 1.35
CA MET A 160 1.67 -9.88 -0.01
C MET A 160 2.42 -11.12 -0.51
N ALA A 161 3.73 -11.20 -0.33
CA ALA A 161 4.54 -12.35 -0.71
C ALA A 161 4.11 -13.63 0.02
N SER A 162 3.69 -13.52 1.29
CA SER A 162 3.23 -14.65 2.10
C SER A 162 2.01 -15.37 1.51
N PHE A 163 1.19 -14.67 0.72
CA PHE A 163 0.04 -15.26 0.01
C PHE A 163 0.49 -16.36 -0.96
N TYR A 164 1.59 -16.16 -1.68
CA TYR A 164 2.10 -17.11 -2.68
C TYR A 164 2.77 -18.34 -2.08
N ILE A 165 3.21 -18.25 -0.81
CA ILE A 165 3.80 -19.38 -0.08
C ILE A 165 2.85 -19.95 0.98
N ARG A 166 1.57 -19.56 0.99
CA ARG A 166 0.61 -19.96 2.03
C ARG A 166 0.38 -21.47 2.13
N SER A 167 0.51 -22.20 1.01
CA SER A 167 0.46 -23.66 1.00
C SER A 167 1.60 -24.30 1.77
N SER A 168 2.79 -23.68 1.72
CA SER A 168 3.99 -24.17 2.42
C SER A 168 4.00 -23.83 3.90
N ILE A 169 3.55 -22.61 4.28
CA ILE A 169 3.54 -22.17 5.69
C ILE A 169 2.26 -22.58 6.45
N GLY A 170 1.25 -23.05 5.74
CA GLY A 170 -0.05 -23.44 6.28
C GLY A 170 -1.01 -22.28 6.52
N GLY A 171 -2.30 -22.52 6.30
CA GLY A 171 -3.32 -21.47 6.35
C GLY A 171 -3.50 -20.78 7.71
N LYS A 172 -3.14 -21.43 8.82
CA LYS A 172 -3.19 -20.82 10.17
C LYS A 172 -2.08 -19.78 10.33
N SER A 173 -0.85 -20.16 9.98
CA SER A 173 0.32 -19.27 10.06
C SER A 173 0.17 -18.08 9.09
N TRP A 174 -0.29 -18.35 7.87
CA TRP A 174 -0.56 -17.30 6.90
C TRP A 174 -1.57 -16.26 7.43
N ARG A 175 -2.64 -16.68 8.08
CA ARG A 175 -3.61 -15.73 8.67
C ARG A 175 -2.98 -14.82 9.70
N TRP A 176 -2.06 -15.32 10.53
CA TRP A 176 -1.34 -14.49 11.51
C TRP A 176 -0.45 -13.44 10.82
N VAL A 177 0.29 -13.85 9.79
CA VAL A 177 1.07 -12.90 8.97
C VAL A 177 0.15 -11.86 8.33
N HIS A 178 -0.99 -12.31 7.79
CA HIS A 178 -1.94 -11.41 7.14
C HIS A 178 -2.56 -10.38 8.11
N TYR A 179 -2.76 -10.72 9.39
CA TYR A 179 -3.24 -9.76 10.39
C TYR A 179 -2.25 -8.62 10.65
N LEU A 180 -0.98 -8.75 10.34
CA LEU A 180 -0.02 -7.65 10.39
C LEU A 180 -0.38 -6.50 9.45
N SER A 181 -1.31 -6.71 8.51
CA SER A 181 -1.86 -5.65 7.67
C SER A 181 -2.49 -4.49 8.48
N TYR A 182 -3.05 -4.77 9.65
CA TYR A 182 -3.54 -3.73 10.56
C TYR A 182 -2.39 -2.87 11.12
N LEU A 183 -1.26 -3.49 11.42
CA LEU A 183 -0.05 -2.76 11.84
C LEU A 183 0.49 -1.90 10.67
N VAL A 184 0.52 -2.45 9.44
CA VAL A 184 0.91 -1.70 8.23
C VAL A 184 0.04 -0.45 8.08
N PHE A 185 -1.28 -0.60 8.21
CA PHE A 185 -2.20 0.53 8.11
C PHE A 185 -1.94 1.59 9.20
N GLY A 186 -1.76 1.16 10.46
CA GLY A 186 -1.44 2.05 11.57
C GLY A 186 -0.12 2.82 11.37
N MET A 187 0.91 2.13 10.88
CA MET A 187 2.22 2.74 10.58
C MET A 187 2.12 3.72 9.41
N ALA A 188 1.41 3.37 8.33
CA ALA A 188 1.19 4.24 7.18
C ALA A 188 0.36 5.49 7.57
N LEU A 189 -0.67 5.32 8.41
CA LEU A 189 -1.46 6.42 8.96
C LEU A 189 -0.60 7.36 9.80
N ALA A 190 0.19 6.83 10.72
CA ALA A 190 1.09 7.62 11.57
C ALA A 190 2.15 8.36 10.75
N HIS A 191 2.73 7.67 9.75
CA HIS A 191 3.66 8.28 8.79
C HIS A 191 2.99 9.43 8.02
N GLY A 192 1.80 9.21 7.45
CA GLY A 192 1.07 10.23 6.68
C GLY A 192 0.68 11.44 7.51
N LEU A 193 0.19 11.23 8.74
CA LEU A 193 -0.18 12.32 9.66
C LEU A 193 1.04 13.13 10.14
N ALA A 194 2.13 12.45 10.48
CA ALA A 194 3.27 13.10 11.10
C ALA A 194 4.33 13.58 10.10
N ALA A 195 4.58 12.85 8.99
CA ALA A 195 5.54 13.24 7.96
C ALA A 195 4.89 14.03 6.81
N GLY A 196 3.61 13.82 6.54
CA GLY A 196 2.91 14.50 5.46
C GLY A 196 2.82 16.02 5.67
N THR A 197 3.16 16.79 4.63
CA THR A 197 3.07 18.26 4.67
C THR A 197 1.63 18.77 4.52
N ASP A 198 0.73 17.94 4.00
CA ASP A 198 -0.69 18.28 3.82
C ASP A 198 -1.59 17.82 4.98
N SER A 199 -1.03 17.12 5.97
CA SER A 199 -1.80 16.48 7.05
C SER A 199 -2.68 17.44 7.85
N ALA A 200 -2.29 18.72 7.93
CA ALA A 200 -3.06 19.78 8.58
C ALA A 200 -4.19 20.34 7.69
N ALA A 201 -4.21 20.07 6.39
CA ALA A 201 -5.28 20.52 5.51
C ALA A 201 -6.57 19.74 5.81
N PRO A 202 -7.75 20.41 5.87
CA PRO A 202 -9.02 19.76 6.25
C PRO A 202 -9.37 18.54 5.39
N TRP A 203 -9.11 18.57 4.09
CA TRP A 203 -9.37 17.47 3.18
C TRP A 203 -8.46 16.26 3.47
N ALA A 204 -7.17 16.47 3.76
CA ALA A 204 -6.24 15.40 4.07
C ALA A 204 -6.52 14.81 5.47
N ALA A 205 -6.79 15.67 6.47
CA ALA A 205 -7.24 15.24 7.78
C ALA A 205 -8.52 14.38 7.67
N GLY A 206 -9.50 14.83 6.87
CA GLY A 206 -10.73 14.07 6.59
C GLY A 206 -10.45 12.72 5.95
N MET A 207 -9.52 12.61 5.02
CA MET A 207 -9.10 11.36 4.40
C MET A 207 -8.46 10.41 5.43
N TYR A 208 -7.50 10.88 6.23
CA TYR A 208 -6.82 10.05 7.23
C TYR A 208 -7.77 9.57 8.34
N TRP A 209 -8.50 10.49 8.97
CA TRP A 209 -9.42 10.14 10.07
C TRP A 209 -10.65 9.41 9.58
N GLY A 210 -11.19 9.75 8.40
CA GLY A 210 -12.31 9.05 7.78
C GLY A 210 -11.98 7.60 7.42
N SER A 211 -10.77 7.36 6.88
CA SER A 211 -10.30 5.99 6.60
C SER A 211 -10.11 5.19 7.89
N ALA A 212 -9.52 5.77 8.94
CA ALA A 212 -9.35 5.11 10.23
C ALA A 212 -10.70 4.80 10.89
N ALA A 213 -11.63 5.76 10.91
CA ALA A 213 -12.97 5.58 11.49
C ALA A 213 -13.79 4.51 10.75
N SER A 214 -13.74 4.51 9.40
CA SER A 214 -14.45 3.50 8.60
C SER A 214 -13.92 2.09 8.82
N LEU A 215 -12.59 1.91 8.92
CA LEU A 215 -12.00 0.60 9.24
C LEU A 215 -12.33 0.16 10.67
N LEU A 216 -12.28 1.07 11.63
CA LEU A 216 -12.68 0.77 13.01
C LEU A 216 -14.13 0.33 13.08
N PHE A 217 -15.03 1.03 12.37
CA PHE A 217 -16.44 0.64 12.26
C PHE A 217 -16.59 -0.78 11.69
N LEU A 218 -15.93 -1.10 10.58
CA LEU A 218 -15.97 -2.43 9.96
C LEU A 218 -15.43 -3.51 10.89
N LEU A 219 -14.40 -3.21 11.69
CA LEU A 219 -13.84 -4.13 12.68
C LEU A 219 -14.79 -4.37 13.85
N ILE A 220 -15.38 -3.31 14.40
CA ILE A 220 -16.39 -3.42 15.48
C ILE A 220 -17.56 -4.25 14.97
N TYR A 221 -18.07 -3.96 13.79
CA TYR A 221 -19.14 -4.73 13.15
C TYR A 221 -18.78 -6.22 13.02
N ARG A 222 -17.55 -6.53 12.59
CA ARG A 222 -17.05 -7.92 12.50
C ARG A 222 -17.04 -8.62 13.87
N ILE A 223 -16.60 -7.92 14.90
CA ILE A 223 -16.55 -8.46 16.26
C ILE A 223 -17.97 -8.70 16.78
N SER A 224 -18.86 -7.73 16.58
CA SER A 224 -20.25 -7.79 17.04
C SER A 224 -21.01 -8.98 16.46
N ILE A 225 -20.86 -9.27 15.17
CA ILE A 225 -21.50 -10.44 14.54
C ILE A 225 -20.98 -11.77 15.11
N LYS A 226 -19.71 -11.82 15.52
CA LYS A 226 -19.14 -13.03 16.11
C LYS A 226 -19.55 -13.24 17.55
N VAL A 227 -19.67 -12.16 18.32
CA VAL A 227 -20.01 -12.19 19.74
C VAL A 227 -21.51 -12.38 19.95
N PHE A 228 -22.32 -11.78 19.08
CA PHE A 228 -23.79 -11.86 19.11
C PHE A 228 -24.31 -12.55 17.83
N PRO A 229 -24.20 -13.91 17.73
CA PRO A 229 -24.78 -14.61 16.59
C PRO A 229 -26.27 -14.37 16.55
N GLN A 230 -26.75 -13.85 15.40
CA GLN A 230 -28.21 -13.75 15.21
C GLN A 230 -28.74 -15.18 15.13
N THR A 231 -29.52 -15.58 16.11
CA THR A 231 -30.33 -16.79 16.06
C THR A 231 -31.38 -16.59 14.98
N ALA A 232 -31.18 -17.19 13.82
CA ALA A 232 -32.16 -17.29 12.74
C ALA A 232 -33.10 -18.47 13.03
#